data_2bad2687da3b2e7e396d312d5fdb698e
#
_entry.id   2bad2687da3b2e7e396d312d5fdb698e
#
_cell.length_a   1.000
_cell.length_b   1.000
_cell.length_c   1.000
_cell.angle_alpha   90.00
_cell.angle_beta   90.00
_cell.angle_gamma   90.00
#
_symmetry.space_group_name_H-M   'P 1'
#
loop_
_entity.id
_entity.type
_entity.pdbx_description
1 polymer ?
#
loop_
_entity_poly.entity_id
_entity_poly.type
_entity_poly.pdbx_seq_one_letter_code
_entity_poly.pdbx_strand_id
1 'polypeptide(L)'
;MLKKIRSLVSNSNPSFFGIYDNAISKKDCCRLIDKFESRERERGNTVAGYDFDRKSCHQLGCKFSEGNIISSIVRSALFPYLDKYKKQYPSLHSVAPWRYVDYFNFQKYDGEDDGYKIWHCEHDPHKFHTSRRVLAWMFYLNNAKCGTEFKHYPTVQAKTGRLVIWPAFWTHVHKGVIPNKGIKYIITGWASYKDNMEDFE
;
A
#
# COMPACT_ATOMS: atom_id res chain seq x y z
N MET A 1 -35.52 20.64 -7.46
CA MET A 1 -34.57 19.58 -7.88
C MET A 1 -33.11 19.94 -7.58
N LEU A 2 -32.61 21.11 -7.96
CA LEU A 2 -31.23 21.58 -7.70
C LEU A 2 -30.83 21.69 -6.20
N LYS A 3 -31.78 22.07 -5.30
CA LYS A 3 -31.51 22.11 -3.85
C LYS A 3 -31.29 20.74 -3.23
N LYS A 4 -31.89 19.67 -3.77
CA LYS A 4 -31.73 18.29 -3.30
C LYS A 4 -30.38 17.68 -3.73
N ILE A 5 -29.86 18.11 -4.88
CA ILE A 5 -28.54 17.70 -5.38
C ILE A 5 -27.43 18.37 -4.55
N ARG A 6 -27.57 19.63 -4.15
CA ARG A 6 -26.59 20.30 -3.26
C ARG A 6 -26.48 19.65 -1.88
N SER A 7 -27.57 19.08 -1.34
CA SER A 7 -27.52 18.37 -0.05
C SER A 7 -26.81 17.01 -0.13
N LEU A 8 -26.78 16.39 -1.32
CA LEU A 8 -26.02 15.14 -1.55
C LEU A 8 -24.50 15.39 -1.70
N VAL A 9 -24.11 16.63 -2.00
CA VAL A 9 -22.70 17.02 -2.20
C VAL A 9 -22.11 17.72 -0.96
N SER A 10 -22.94 18.10 0.01
CA SER A 10 -22.52 18.93 1.15
C SER A 10 -22.04 18.15 2.39
N ASN A 11 -22.12 16.84 2.41
CA ASN A 11 -21.60 16.03 3.50
C ASN A 11 -20.31 15.34 3.03
N SER A 12 -19.24 15.54 3.77
CA SER A 12 -17.92 14.92 3.60
C SER A 12 -18.01 13.55 2.98
N ASN A 13 -17.76 13.46 1.67
CA ASN A 13 -17.64 12.19 1.00
C ASN A 13 -16.56 11.37 1.72
N PRO A 14 -16.82 10.11 2.08
CA PRO A 14 -15.86 9.30 2.77
C PRO A 14 -14.58 9.22 1.94
N SER A 15 -13.44 9.51 2.56
CA SER A 15 -12.14 9.47 1.87
C SER A 15 -11.69 8.05 1.55
N PHE A 16 -12.32 7.05 2.12
CA PHE A 16 -11.98 5.64 2.04
C PHE A 16 -10.54 5.30 2.48
N PHE A 17 -9.88 6.19 3.20
CA PHE A 17 -8.60 5.89 3.85
C PHE A 17 -8.80 5.20 5.20
N GLY A 18 -7.97 4.19 5.45
CA GLY A 18 -7.67 3.71 6.80
C GLY A 18 -6.25 4.16 7.16
N ILE A 19 -6.10 5.10 8.09
CA ILE A 19 -4.80 5.55 8.60
C ILE A 19 -4.71 5.15 10.06
N TYR A 20 -3.75 4.29 10.38
CA TYR A 20 -3.59 3.72 11.72
C TYR A 20 -2.16 3.93 12.20
N ASP A 21 -1.99 4.79 13.21
CA ASP A 21 -0.70 4.99 13.86
C ASP A 21 -0.38 3.83 14.82
N ASN A 22 0.91 3.52 14.95
CA ASN A 22 1.41 2.45 15.80
C ASN A 22 0.85 1.04 15.46
N ALA A 23 0.49 0.80 14.20
CA ALA A 23 0.02 -0.51 13.75
C ALA A 23 1.11 -1.58 13.78
N ILE A 24 2.38 -1.17 13.63
CA ILE A 24 3.57 -1.98 13.99
C ILE A 24 4.28 -1.28 15.14
N SER A 25 4.75 -2.04 16.14
CA SER A 25 5.55 -1.49 17.22
C SER A 25 6.88 -0.92 16.72
N LYS A 26 7.41 0.12 17.37
CA LYS A 26 8.73 0.67 17.04
C LYS A 26 9.83 -0.42 17.07
N LYS A 27 9.76 -1.33 18.05
CA LYS A 27 10.68 -2.47 18.18
C LYS A 27 10.63 -3.38 16.94
N ASP A 28 9.42 -3.71 16.47
CA ASP A 28 9.25 -4.56 15.30
C ASP A 28 9.61 -3.84 14.00
N CYS A 29 9.38 -2.52 13.91
CA CYS A 29 9.90 -1.73 12.79
C CYS A 29 11.42 -1.83 12.68
N CYS A 30 12.16 -1.66 13.79
CA CYS A 30 13.61 -1.83 13.81
C CYS A 30 14.01 -3.25 13.39
N ARG A 31 13.38 -4.29 13.96
CA ARG A 31 13.66 -5.70 13.59
C ARG A 31 13.41 -5.98 12.10
N LEU A 32 12.37 -5.40 11.52
CA LEU A 32 12.09 -5.53 10.10
C LEU A 32 13.18 -4.87 9.26
N ILE A 33 13.59 -3.65 9.60
CA ILE A 33 14.68 -2.93 8.92
C ILE A 33 15.98 -3.74 9.00
N ASP A 34 16.37 -4.24 10.18
CA ASP A 34 17.57 -5.06 10.36
C ASP A 34 17.53 -6.32 9.48
N LYS A 35 16.37 -6.98 9.38
CA LYS A 35 16.17 -8.14 8.52
C LYS A 35 16.23 -7.79 7.03
N PHE A 36 15.76 -6.62 6.64
CA PHE A 36 15.90 -6.13 5.26
C PHE A 36 17.37 -5.84 4.93
N GLU A 37 18.09 -5.14 5.82
CA GLU A 37 19.50 -4.78 5.60
C GLU A 37 20.43 -5.99 5.57
N SER A 38 20.07 -7.08 6.24
CA SER A 38 20.85 -8.33 6.28
C SER A 38 20.66 -9.26 5.06
N ARG A 39 19.82 -8.87 4.08
CA ARG A 39 19.52 -9.72 2.90
C ARG A 39 20.01 -9.08 1.61
N GLU A 40 20.27 -9.91 0.61
CA GLU A 40 20.44 -9.44 -0.76
C GLU A 40 19.14 -8.80 -1.27
N ARG A 41 19.29 -7.71 -2.01
CA ARG A 41 18.20 -6.89 -2.48
C ARG A 41 18.32 -6.65 -3.98
N GLU A 42 17.17 -6.58 -4.62
CA GLU A 42 17.06 -6.23 -6.03
C GLU A 42 16.78 -4.73 -6.18
N ARG A 43 17.05 -4.20 -7.37
CA ARG A 43 16.50 -2.89 -7.74
C ARG A 43 15.00 -3.03 -7.96
N GLY A 44 14.22 -2.10 -7.41
CA GLY A 44 12.77 -2.13 -7.53
C GLY A 44 12.32 -1.96 -8.97
N ASN A 45 11.39 -2.81 -9.40
CA ASN A 45 10.77 -2.75 -10.72
C ASN A 45 9.32 -2.25 -10.65
N THR A 46 8.79 -1.89 -11.80
CA THR A 46 7.36 -1.65 -12.02
C THR A 46 6.73 -2.90 -12.63
N VAL A 47 5.40 -2.90 -12.78
CA VAL A 47 4.67 -3.96 -13.50
C VAL A 47 5.13 -4.06 -14.98
N ALA A 48 5.66 -2.97 -15.55
CA ALA A 48 6.21 -2.91 -16.91
C ALA A 48 7.70 -3.32 -16.98
N GLY A 49 8.34 -3.66 -15.85
CA GLY A 49 9.76 -3.98 -15.74
C GLY A 49 10.57 -2.88 -15.06
N TYR A 50 11.89 -2.90 -15.26
CA TYR A 50 12.81 -1.90 -14.73
C TYR A 50 12.68 -0.59 -15.50
N ASP A 51 12.34 0.48 -14.79
CA ASP A 51 12.25 1.84 -15.32
C ASP A 51 12.60 2.80 -14.17
N PHE A 52 13.85 3.22 -14.11
CA PHE A 52 14.38 4.05 -13.01
C PHE A 52 13.83 5.49 -13.03
N ASP A 53 13.35 5.96 -14.17
CA ASP A 53 12.69 7.27 -14.29
C ASP A 53 11.31 7.23 -13.62
N ARG A 54 10.68 6.05 -13.57
CA ARG A 54 9.41 5.85 -12.91
C ARG A 54 9.55 5.42 -11.46
N LYS A 55 10.45 4.46 -11.20
CA LYS A 55 10.65 3.90 -9.85
C LYS A 55 12.10 3.53 -9.64
N SER A 56 12.72 4.11 -8.61
CA SER A 56 14.04 3.72 -8.13
C SER A 56 13.96 3.42 -6.63
N CYS A 57 14.38 2.23 -6.23
CA CYS A 57 14.49 1.81 -4.82
C CYS A 57 15.27 0.49 -4.72
N HIS A 58 15.72 0.14 -3.53
CA HIS A 58 16.10 -1.25 -3.20
C HIS A 58 14.86 -2.02 -2.73
N GLN A 59 14.66 -3.23 -3.22
CA GLN A 59 13.47 -4.02 -2.97
C GLN A 59 13.78 -5.45 -2.56
N LEU A 60 12.95 -6.00 -1.67
CA LEU A 60 12.86 -7.41 -1.33
C LEU A 60 11.42 -7.87 -1.54
N GLY A 61 11.22 -8.84 -2.43
CA GLY A 61 9.95 -9.54 -2.56
C GLY A 61 9.73 -10.49 -1.38
N CYS A 62 8.54 -10.47 -0.79
CA CYS A 62 8.18 -11.30 0.35
C CYS A 62 6.82 -11.97 0.11
N LYS A 63 6.59 -13.11 0.76
CA LYS A 63 5.29 -13.80 0.76
C LYS A 63 4.83 -14.11 2.17
N PHE A 64 3.53 -13.99 2.43
CA PHE A 64 2.96 -14.40 3.72
C PHE A 64 3.09 -15.92 3.94
N SER A 65 3.02 -16.71 2.87
CA SER A 65 3.18 -18.17 2.87
C SER A 65 4.59 -18.64 3.30
N GLU A 66 5.61 -17.78 3.21
CA GLU A 66 6.97 -18.14 3.67
C GLU A 66 7.06 -18.39 5.18
N GLY A 67 6.15 -17.82 5.99
CA GLY A 67 6.12 -18.02 7.44
C GLY A 67 7.36 -17.51 8.18
N ASN A 68 8.23 -16.74 7.51
CA ASN A 68 9.43 -16.17 8.11
C ASN A 68 9.11 -15.00 9.05
N ILE A 69 10.12 -14.45 9.71
CA ILE A 69 9.94 -13.37 10.70
C ILE A 69 9.32 -12.11 10.09
N ILE A 70 9.66 -11.76 8.83
CA ILE A 70 9.10 -10.58 8.15
C ILE A 70 7.61 -10.81 7.92
N SER A 71 7.24 -11.92 7.29
CA SER A 71 5.85 -12.25 6.98
C SER A 71 5.00 -12.41 8.24
N SER A 72 5.55 -12.98 9.32
CA SER A 72 4.85 -13.16 10.60
C SER A 72 4.54 -11.82 11.27
N ILE A 73 5.50 -10.89 11.35
CA ILE A 73 5.29 -9.56 11.92
C ILE A 73 4.26 -8.78 11.07
N VAL A 74 4.44 -8.76 9.76
CA VAL A 74 3.55 -8.01 8.85
C VAL A 74 2.11 -8.57 8.90
N ARG A 75 1.96 -9.89 8.93
CA ARG A 75 0.65 -10.56 9.06
C ARG A 75 -0.05 -10.15 10.36
N SER A 76 0.63 -10.27 11.49
CA SER A 76 0.08 -9.95 12.81
C SER A 76 -0.31 -8.47 12.94
N ALA A 77 0.43 -7.58 12.28
CA ALA A 77 0.17 -6.15 12.29
C ALA A 77 -0.95 -5.75 11.30
N LEU A 78 -1.05 -6.39 10.14
CA LEU A 78 -1.96 -5.98 9.06
C LEU A 78 -3.39 -6.49 9.27
N PHE A 79 -3.56 -7.78 9.60
CA PHE A 79 -4.86 -8.45 9.54
C PHE A 79 -5.93 -7.85 10.45
N PRO A 80 -5.64 -7.47 11.71
CA PRO A 80 -6.63 -6.79 12.56
C PRO A 80 -7.14 -5.48 11.96
N TYR A 81 -6.30 -4.76 11.23
CA TYR A 81 -6.70 -3.49 10.59
C TYR A 81 -7.43 -3.70 9.26
N LEU A 82 -7.15 -4.77 8.51
CA LEU A 82 -7.99 -5.15 7.37
C LEU A 82 -9.40 -5.49 7.84
N ASP A 83 -9.56 -6.21 8.95
CA ASP A 83 -10.87 -6.50 9.54
C ASP A 83 -11.58 -5.23 10.03
N LYS A 84 -10.82 -4.31 10.65
CA LYS A 84 -11.35 -2.99 11.05
C LYS A 84 -11.80 -2.17 9.84
N TYR A 85 -10.99 -2.12 8.79
CA TYR A 85 -11.29 -1.42 7.54
C TYR A 85 -12.54 -2.00 6.87
N LYS A 86 -12.66 -3.33 6.81
CA LYS A 86 -13.83 -4.05 6.30
C LYS A 86 -15.12 -3.70 7.06
N LYS A 87 -15.05 -3.59 8.39
CA LYS A 87 -16.19 -3.17 9.22
C LYS A 87 -16.56 -1.71 8.99
N GLN A 88 -15.59 -0.84 8.76
CA GLN A 88 -15.80 0.59 8.48
C GLN A 88 -16.43 0.82 7.10
N TYR A 89 -16.10 -0.02 6.11
CA TYR A 89 -16.58 0.10 4.73
C TYR A 89 -17.24 -1.22 4.26
N PRO A 90 -18.43 -1.56 4.77
CA PRO A 90 -19.07 -2.86 4.51
C PRO A 90 -19.41 -3.07 3.04
N SER A 91 -19.67 -2.00 2.26
CA SER A 91 -19.91 -2.08 0.81
C SER A 91 -18.77 -2.75 0.04
N LEU A 92 -17.53 -2.60 0.50
CA LEU A 92 -16.37 -3.26 -0.10
C LEU A 92 -16.52 -4.79 -0.16
N HIS A 93 -17.13 -5.39 0.87
CA HIS A 93 -17.29 -6.83 0.96
C HIS A 93 -18.60 -7.34 0.36
N SER A 94 -19.62 -6.48 0.27
CA SER A 94 -20.93 -6.85 -0.28
C SER A 94 -20.93 -6.93 -1.82
N VAL A 95 -19.97 -6.28 -2.48
CA VAL A 95 -19.87 -6.29 -3.95
C VAL A 95 -19.32 -7.64 -4.44
N ALA A 96 -18.19 -8.07 -3.91
CA ALA A 96 -17.59 -9.36 -4.25
C ALA A 96 -16.61 -9.81 -3.13
N PRO A 97 -16.38 -11.13 -2.96
CA PRO A 97 -15.37 -11.63 -2.06
C PRO A 97 -13.97 -11.17 -2.48
N TRP A 98 -13.16 -10.79 -1.50
CA TRP A 98 -11.76 -10.40 -1.71
C TRP A 98 -10.86 -11.00 -0.64
N ARG A 99 -9.57 -11.06 -0.93
CA ARG A 99 -8.53 -11.54 -0.01
C ARG A 99 -7.25 -10.72 -0.15
N TYR A 100 -6.38 -10.78 0.85
CA TYR A 100 -5.03 -10.26 0.69
C TYR A 100 -4.28 -11.05 -0.39
N VAL A 101 -3.40 -10.36 -1.11
CA VAL A 101 -2.44 -10.99 -2.03
C VAL A 101 -1.29 -11.55 -1.20
N ASP A 102 -0.86 -12.78 -1.46
CA ASP A 102 0.22 -13.44 -0.71
C ASP A 102 1.55 -12.69 -0.83
N TYR A 103 1.81 -12.09 -2.00
CA TYR A 103 3.02 -11.33 -2.27
C TYR A 103 2.92 -9.88 -1.79
N PHE A 104 4.02 -9.38 -1.20
CA PHE A 104 4.20 -7.98 -0.83
C PHE A 104 5.66 -7.54 -1.00
N ASN A 105 5.90 -6.24 -1.08
CA ASN A 105 7.23 -5.66 -1.27
C ASN A 105 7.72 -4.98 0.00
N PHE A 106 8.96 -5.23 0.37
CA PHE A 106 9.71 -4.40 1.30
C PHE A 106 10.63 -3.50 0.47
N GLN A 107 10.61 -2.18 0.70
CA GLN A 107 11.30 -1.20 -0.13
C GLN A 107 12.06 -0.20 0.72
N LYS A 108 13.28 0.13 0.26
CA LYS A 108 14.15 1.17 0.79
C LYS A 108 14.40 2.23 -0.26
N TYR A 109 14.27 3.47 0.12
CA TYR A 109 14.56 4.64 -0.68
C TYR A 109 15.62 5.44 0.07
N ASP A 110 16.86 5.48 -0.44
CA ASP A 110 18.02 6.10 0.22
C ASP A 110 18.90 6.98 -0.71
N GLY A 111 18.58 7.02 -1.99
CA GLY A 111 19.21 7.89 -2.97
C GLY A 111 18.43 9.20 -3.18
N GLU A 112 19.13 10.24 -3.66
CA GLU A 112 18.50 11.50 -4.03
C GLU A 112 17.45 11.34 -5.14
N ASP A 113 17.62 10.31 -5.98
CA ASP A 113 16.69 9.94 -7.05
C ASP A 113 15.76 8.78 -6.70
N ASP A 114 15.83 8.23 -5.50
CA ASP A 114 15.01 7.10 -5.13
C ASP A 114 13.56 7.53 -4.78
N GLY A 115 12.60 6.98 -5.53
CA GLY A 115 11.19 7.28 -5.36
C GLY A 115 10.31 6.50 -6.32
N TYR A 116 9.01 6.48 -6.06
CA TYR A 116 8.01 6.17 -7.08
C TYR A 116 7.53 7.51 -7.65
N LYS A 117 8.16 7.95 -8.73
CA LYS A 117 8.18 9.36 -9.20
C LYS A 117 6.92 9.74 -9.97
N ILE A 118 6.22 8.76 -10.57
CA ILE A 118 5.06 9.02 -11.41
C ILE A 118 3.73 8.88 -10.65
N TRP A 119 2.74 9.65 -11.07
CA TRP A 119 1.37 9.46 -10.65
C TRP A 119 0.83 8.13 -11.16
N HIS A 120 0.35 7.27 -10.27
CA HIS A 120 -0.22 5.96 -10.61
C HIS A 120 -1.32 5.56 -9.63
N CYS A 121 -2.09 4.57 -10.01
CA CYS A 121 -2.92 3.79 -9.09
C CYS A 121 -2.48 2.32 -9.19
N GLU A 122 -2.94 1.51 -8.27
CA GLU A 122 -2.52 0.11 -8.16
C GLU A 122 -3.30 -0.83 -9.08
N HIS A 123 -4.44 -0.37 -9.58
CA HIS A 123 -5.27 -1.06 -10.56
C HIS A 123 -4.78 -0.75 -11.96
N ASP A 124 -4.36 -1.79 -12.69
CA ASP A 124 -3.99 -1.72 -14.11
C ASP A 124 -4.86 -2.73 -14.88
N PRO A 125 -5.76 -2.27 -15.78
CA PRO A 125 -6.67 -3.16 -16.50
C PRO A 125 -5.97 -4.05 -17.54
N HIS A 126 -4.75 -3.74 -17.94
CA HIS A 126 -4.02 -4.48 -18.97
C HIS A 126 -3.38 -5.77 -18.46
N LYS A 127 -3.33 -5.98 -17.16
CA LYS A 127 -2.71 -7.18 -16.57
C LYS A 127 -3.64 -7.82 -15.55
N PHE A 128 -3.90 -9.11 -15.73
CA PHE A 128 -4.86 -9.87 -14.94
C PHE A 128 -4.69 -9.67 -13.42
N HIS A 129 -3.48 -9.84 -12.89
CA HIS A 129 -3.27 -9.74 -11.45
C HIS A 129 -3.50 -8.32 -10.88
N THR A 130 -3.17 -7.28 -11.65
CA THR A 130 -3.35 -5.89 -11.21
C THR A 130 -4.77 -5.38 -11.45
N SER A 131 -5.47 -5.88 -12.46
CA SER A 131 -6.86 -5.52 -12.74
C SER A 131 -7.84 -6.00 -11.66
N ARG A 132 -7.43 -6.94 -10.82
CA ARG A 132 -8.25 -7.45 -9.72
C ARG A 132 -7.95 -6.80 -8.36
N ARG A 133 -6.96 -5.91 -8.27
CA ARG A 133 -6.62 -5.22 -7.04
C ARG A 133 -7.76 -4.30 -6.61
N VAL A 134 -8.20 -4.45 -5.37
CA VAL A 134 -9.29 -3.66 -4.78
C VAL A 134 -8.78 -2.71 -3.71
N LEU A 135 -7.78 -3.12 -2.95
CA LEU A 135 -7.10 -2.29 -1.95
C LEU A 135 -5.59 -2.34 -2.14
N ALA A 136 -4.95 -1.25 -1.79
CA ALA A 136 -3.53 -1.20 -1.45
C ALA A 136 -3.37 -0.93 0.04
N TRP A 137 -2.28 -1.43 0.61
CA TRP A 137 -1.88 -1.14 1.98
C TRP A 137 -0.38 -0.89 2.07
N MET A 138 0.04 -0.05 3.01
CA MET A 138 1.43 0.29 3.19
C MET A 138 1.75 0.61 4.65
N PHE A 139 2.84 0.05 5.15
CA PHE A 139 3.46 0.44 6.41
C PHE A 139 4.63 1.37 6.15
N TYR A 140 4.75 2.43 6.94
CA TYR A 140 5.98 3.18 7.11
C TYR A 140 6.73 2.63 8.33
N LEU A 141 7.99 2.25 8.16
CA LEU A 141 8.77 1.64 9.23
C LEU A 141 9.64 2.64 9.99
N ASN A 142 9.82 3.83 9.45
CA ASN A 142 10.56 4.91 10.09
C ASN A 142 9.93 6.28 9.83
N ASN A 143 10.34 7.25 10.64
CA ASN A 143 10.03 8.65 10.35
C ASN A 143 10.94 9.16 9.23
N ALA A 144 10.35 9.59 8.14
CA ALA A 144 11.07 10.26 7.07
C ALA A 144 10.41 11.61 6.79
N LYS A 145 11.20 12.62 6.42
CA LYS A 145 10.66 13.94 6.04
C LYS A 145 10.04 13.91 4.64
N CYS A 146 9.23 12.91 4.38
CA CYS A 146 8.55 12.65 3.11
C CYS A 146 7.32 11.75 3.39
N GLY A 147 6.62 11.32 2.33
CA GLY A 147 5.44 10.48 2.51
C GLY A 147 4.93 9.93 1.18
N THR A 148 3.62 9.86 1.07
CA THR A 148 2.91 9.52 -0.16
C THR A 148 1.93 10.63 -0.48
N GLU A 149 2.09 11.23 -1.65
CA GLU A 149 1.25 12.30 -2.16
C GLU A 149 0.08 11.69 -2.94
N PHE A 150 -1.13 12.14 -2.63
CA PHE A 150 -2.36 11.72 -3.30
C PHE A 150 -2.92 12.89 -4.10
N LYS A 151 -3.36 12.65 -5.33
CA LYS A 151 -3.79 13.73 -6.25
C LYS A 151 -4.99 14.52 -5.74
N HIS A 152 -5.88 13.86 -5.00
CA HIS A 152 -7.15 14.45 -4.55
C HIS A 152 -7.27 14.54 -3.02
N TYR A 153 -6.19 14.21 -2.28
CA TYR A 153 -6.19 14.16 -0.82
C TYR A 153 -4.88 14.73 -0.26
N PRO A 154 -4.86 15.10 1.01
CA PRO A 154 -3.63 15.54 1.67
C PRO A 154 -2.55 14.46 1.63
N THR A 155 -1.29 14.91 1.57
CA THR A 155 -0.12 14.03 1.66
C THR A 155 -0.12 13.24 2.97
N VAL A 156 0.02 11.92 2.89
CA VAL A 156 0.20 11.08 4.07
C VAL A 156 1.68 11.04 4.42
N GLN A 157 2.02 11.61 5.57
CA GLN A 157 3.40 11.68 6.06
C GLN A 157 3.90 10.33 6.56
N ALA A 158 5.17 10.00 6.27
CA ALA A 158 5.83 8.83 6.82
C ALA A 158 6.01 8.96 8.33
N LYS A 159 5.48 7.99 9.07
CA LYS A 159 5.57 7.90 10.52
C LYS A 159 5.82 6.45 10.92
N THR A 160 6.78 6.23 11.81
CA THR A 160 7.14 4.89 12.29
C THR A 160 5.90 4.12 12.76
N GLY A 161 5.69 2.95 12.21
CA GLY A 161 4.59 2.05 12.54
C GLY A 161 3.22 2.43 11.98
N ARG A 162 3.13 3.48 11.14
CA ARG A 162 1.88 3.88 10.49
C ARG A 162 1.51 2.91 9.38
N LEU A 163 0.27 2.40 9.43
CA LEU A 163 -0.39 1.69 8.34
C LEU A 163 -1.33 2.63 7.61
N VAL A 164 -1.30 2.56 6.29
CA VAL A 164 -2.28 3.22 5.41
C VAL A 164 -2.94 2.16 4.53
N ILE A 165 -4.26 2.19 4.45
CA ILE A 165 -5.06 1.34 3.55
C ILE A 165 -5.91 2.25 2.68
N TRP A 166 -5.98 1.99 1.37
CA TRP A 166 -6.77 2.79 0.43
C TRP A 166 -7.27 1.96 -0.76
N PRO A 167 -8.33 2.41 -1.46
CA PRO A 167 -8.78 1.80 -2.72
C PRO A 167 -7.67 1.81 -3.78
N ALA A 168 -7.52 0.70 -4.49
CA ALA A 168 -6.49 0.55 -5.52
C ALA A 168 -6.73 1.36 -6.80
N PHE A 169 -7.89 2.01 -6.93
CA PHE A 169 -8.42 2.59 -8.15
C PHE A 169 -7.95 4.02 -8.44
N TRP A 170 -8.36 4.53 -9.61
CA TRP A 170 -8.08 5.88 -10.11
C TRP A 170 -8.49 7.02 -9.15
N THR A 171 -9.41 6.77 -8.23
CA THR A 171 -9.82 7.71 -7.18
C THR A 171 -8.68 8.05 -6.20
N HIS A 172 -7.69 7.17 -6.08
CA HIS A 172 -6.54 7.29 -5.17
C HIS A 172 -5.20 7.28 -5.92
N VAL A 173 -5.15 8.03 -7.03
CA VAL A 173 -3.90 8.26 -7.77
C VAL A 173 -2.89 8.93 -6.85
N HIS A 174 -1.69 8.35 -6.77
CA HIS A 174 -0.65 8.75 -5.84
C HIS A 174 0.76 8.59 -6.42
N LYS A 175 1.73 9.18 -5.74
CA LYS A 175 3.17 8.99 -5.98
C LYS A 175 3.94 9.03 -4.66
N GLY A 176 5.11 8.43 -4.64
CA GLY A 176 6.04 8.54 -3.52
C GLY A 176 6.70 9.91 -3.50
N VAL A 177 6.69 10.59 -2.35
CA VAL A 177 7.53 11.77 -2.16
C VAL A 177 8.97 11.31 -1.97
N ILE A 178 9.88 11.84 -2.77
CA ILE A 178 11.32 11.55 -2.70
C ILE A 178 11.87 12.14 -1.40
N PRO A 179 12.60 11.36 -0.58
CA PRO A 179 13.22 11.92 0.61
C PRO A 179 14.37 12.86 0.22
N ASN A 180 14.26 14.14 0.53
CA ASN A 180 15.33 15.12 0.29
C ASN A 180 16.61 14.80 1.06
N LYS A 181 16.48 14.19 2.23
CA LYS A 181 17.57 13.67 3.08
C LYS A 181 17.05 12.50 3.92
N GLY A 182 17.90 11.52 4.14
CA GLY A 182 17.60 10.35 4.95
C GLY A 182 17.00 9.20 4.16
N ILE A 183 16.61 8.18 4.86
CA ILE A 183 16.17 6.90 4.31
C ILE A 183 14.68 6.72 4.62
N LYS A 184 13.92 6.21 3.66
CA LYS A 184 12.52 5.80 3.85
C LYS A 184 12.41 4.29 3.65
N TYR A 185 11.87 3.60 4.66
CA TYR A 185 11.51 2.18 4.56
C TYR A 185 10.01 2.01 4.58
N ILE A 186 9.51 1.24 3.64
CA ILE A 186 8.08 0.85 3.57
C ILE A 186 7.93 -0.63 3.30
N ILE A 187 6.79 -1.17 3.73
CA ILE A 187 6.28 -2.46 3.28
C ILE A 187 4.93 -2.21 2.64
N THR A 188 4.71 -2.69 1.42
CA THR A 188 3.48 -2.45 0.66
C THR A 188 2.98 -3.71 -0.01
N GLY A 189 1.66 -3.86 -0.09
CA GLY A 189 1.00 -4.97 -0.73
C GLY A 189 -0.45 -4.66 -1.04
N TRP A 190 -1.20 -5.69 -1.40
CA TRP A 190 -2.53 -5.53 -1.99
C TRP A 190 -3.54 -6.51 -1.42
N ALA A 191 -4.81 -6.18 -1.63
CA ALA A 191 -5.91 -7.13 -1.60
C ALA A 191 -6.55 -7.16 -2.99
N SER A 192 -7.04 -8.33 -3.41
CA SER A 192 -7.65 -8.55 -4.72
C SER A 192 -8.96 -9.30 -4.58
N TYR A 193 -9.88 -9.11 -5.50
CA TYR A 193 -11.03 -9.97 -5.63
C TYR A 193 -10.58 -11.43 -5.82
N LYS A 194 -11.33 -12.36 -5.24
CA LYS A 194 -11.08 -13.79 -5.42
C LYS A 194 -11.33 -14.18 -6.88
N ASP A 195 -10.53 -15.10 -7.38
CA ASP A 195 -10.78 -15.75 -8.66
C ASP A 195 -11.78 -16.87 -8.41
N ASN A 196 -12.96 -16.73 -8.94
CA ASN A 196 -13.91 -17.84 -9.06
C ASN A 196 -13.62 -18.54 -10.40
N MET A 197 -12.41 -19.11 -10.53
CA MET A 197 -12.09 -19.93 -11.74
C MET A 197 -12.91 -21.23 -11.80
N GLU A 198 -13.62 -21.57 -10.71
CA GLU A 198 -14.50 -22.73 -10.66
C GLU A 198 -15.86 -22.52 -11.35
N ASP A 199 -16.19 -21.26 -11.75
CA ASP A 199 -17.46 -20.93 -12.39
C ASP A 199 -17.38 -20.90 -13.94
N PHE A 200 -16.27 -21.33 -14.54
CA PHE A 200 -16.04 -21.33 -15.99
C PHE A 200 -15.65 -22.69 -16.59
N GLU A 201 -15.92 -23.80 -15.89
CA GLU A 201 -15.89 -25.15 -16.47
C GLU A 201 -17.30 -25.66 -16.82
#